data_6a3762501fedd9664961cfcbc5ffb73f
#
_entry.id   6a3762501fedd9664961cfcbc5ffb73f
#
_cell.length_a   1.000
_cell.length_b   1.000
_cell.length_c   1.000
_cell.angle_alpha   90.00
_cell.angle_beta   90.00
_cell.angle_gamma   90.00
#
_symmetry.space_group_name_H-M   'P 1'
#
loop_
_entity.id
_entity.type
_entity.pdbx_description
1 polymer ?
#
loop_
_entity_poly.entity_id
_entity_poly.type
_entity_poly.pdbx_seq_one_letter_code
_entity_poly.pdbx_strand_id
1 'polypeptide(L)'
;MPAVRLDPPVTPHTRIQRLGLELHEIADRHWRVDDIGVSTSGAPGVRGYIRDLDGMYEVTRFGLPARRSYFRSLDAAVRDLAPSAR
;
A
#
# COMPACT_ATOMS: atom_id res chain seq x y z
N MET A 1 -30.45 -7.97 -15.48
CA MET A 1 -30.09 -7.93 -15.10
C MET A 1 -29.35 -7.74 -14.79
N PRO A 2 -29.06 -7.54 -14.48
CA PRO A 2 -28.28 -7.49 -14.17
C PRO A 2 -27.41 -7.73 -13.60
N ALA A 3 -26.93 -7.70 -13.83
CA ALA A 3 -26.08 -8.15 -13.43
C ALA A 3 -25.44 -7.70 -12.40
N VAL A 4 -25.61 -7.76 -11.86
CA VAL A 4 -25.19 -7.37 -10.85
C VAL A 4 -24.12 -7.98 -10.45
N ARG A 5 -23.24 -7.51 -10.29
CA ARG A 5 -22.21 -7.91 -9.95
C ARG A 5 -22.24 -8.37 -8.72
N LEU A 6 -21.93 -9.26 -8.53
CA LEU A 6 -21.90 -9.79 -7.43
C LEU A 6 -20.69 -10.01 -6.91
N ASP A 7 -19.84 -9.20 -7.18
CA ASP A 7 -18.63 -9.32 -6.63
C ASP A 7 -18.76 -9.41 -5.25
N PRO A 8 -17.98 -10.08 -4.63
CA PRO A 8 -17.92 -10.08 -3.26
C PRO A 8 -17.69 -8.72 -2.87
N PRO A 9 -18.20 -8.29 -1.90
CA PRO A 9 -18.01 -7.02 -1.47
C PRO A 9 -16.61 -6.89 -1.21
N VAL A 10 -16.06 -6.11 -1.92
CA VAL A 10 -14.81 -5.86 -1.76
C VAL A 10 -14.73 -5.11 -0.60
N THR A 11 -14.18 -5.54 0.37
CA THR A 11 -14.03 -4.73 1.46
C THR A 11 -13.11 -3.72 1.04
N PRO A 12 -13.26 -2.58 1.49
CA PRO A 12 -12.36 -1.53 1.16
C PRO A 12 -11.04 -1.79 1.77
N HIS A 13 -10.84 -2.91 2.41
CA HIS A 13 -9.60 -3.09 2.97
C HIS A 13 -8.97 -4.28 2.41
N THR A 14 -8.80 -4.35 1.15
CA THR A 14 -8.09 -5.41 0.52
C THR A 14 -6.69 -5.42 1.04
N ARG A 15 -6.25 -6.57 1.52
CA ARG A 15 -4.95 -6.67 2.08
C ARG A 15 -4.05 -7.41 1.17
N ILE A 16 -2.91 -6.90 0.85
CA ILE A 16 -1.93 -7.53 0.01
C ILE A 16 -0.63 -7.58 0.78
N GLN A 17 0.03 -8.71 0.79
CA GLN A 17 1.30 -8.82 1.49
C GLN A 17 2.44 -8.98 0.49
N ARG A 18 3.46 -8.17 0.61
CA ARG A 18 4.61 -8.23 -0.26
C ARG A 18 5.85 -7.77 0.46
N LEU A 19 6.93 -8.51 0.35
CA LEU A 19 8.23 -8.08 0.87
C LEU A 19 8.20 -7.70 2.36
N GLY A 20 7.42 -8.43 3.13
CA GLY A 20 7.32 -8.14 4.55
C GLY A 20 6.47 -6.94 4.87
N LEU A 21 5.75 -6.43 3.90
CA LEU A 21 4.86 -5.31 4.08
C LEU A 21 3.43 -5.73 3.80
N GLU A 22 2.52 -5.00 4.39
CA GLU A 22 1.11 -5.26 4.19
C GLU A 22 0.47 -4.00 3.65
N LEU A 23 -0.20 -4.11 2.53
CA LEU A 23 -0.87 -2.97 1.91
C LEU A 23 -2.35 -3.05 2.23
N HIS A 24 -2.87 -1.99 2.80
CA HIS A 24 -4.28 -1.89 3.11
C HIS A 24 -4.90 -0.82 2.22
N GLU A 25 -5.85 -1.19 1.43
CA GLU A 25 -6.49 -0.20 0.56
C GLU A 25 -7.36 0.70 1.42
N ILE A 26 -7.03 1.95 1.49
CA ILE A 26 -7.77 2.90 2.31
C ILE A 26 -8.71 3.75 1.48
N ALA A 27 -8.51 3.77 0.18
CA ALA A 27 -9.40 4.46 -0.75
C ALA A 27 -9.13 3.85 -2.11
N ASP A 28 -9.89 4.21 -3.09
CA ASP A 28 -9.73 3.67 -4.42
C ASP A 28 -8.31 3.93 -4.90
N ARG A 29 -7.56 2.88 -5.22
CA ARG A 29 -6.20 3.01 -5.74
C ARG A 29 -5.26 3.73 -4.79
N HIS A 30 -5.50 3.60 -3.51
CA HIS A 30 -4.69 4.30 -2.52
C HIS A 30 -4.49 3.34 -1.34
N TRP A 31 -3.24 3.04 -1.03
CA TRP A 31 -2.91 2.06 0.00
C TRP A 31 -2.05 2.65 1.10
N ARG A 32 -2.32 2.21 2.32
CA ARG A 32 -1.40 2.44 3.42
C ARG A 32 -0.50 1.21 3.50
N VAL A 33 0.77 1.40 3.68
CA VAL A 33 1.73 0.31 3.70
C VAL A 33 2.32 0.18 5.09
N ASP A 34 2.12 -0.97 5.70
CA ASP A 34 2.58 -1.24 7.05
C ASP A 34 3.65 -2.31 7.07
N ASP A 35 4.55 -2.22 8.02
CA ASP A 35 5.57 -3.23 8.22
C ASP A 35 4.96 -4.34 9.08
N ILE A 36 4.91 -5.54 8.55
CA ILE A 36 4.27 -6.64 9.24
C ILE A 36 4.96 -6.93 10.56
N GLY A 37 6.27 -6.85 10.59
CA GLY A 37 7.00 -7.19 11.78
C GLY A 37 6.79 -6.24 12.93
N VAL A 38 6.50 -4.99 12.63
CA VAL A 38 6.34 -4.00 13.68
C VAL A 38 4.94 -3.98 14.23
N SER A 39 3.98 -4.33 13.43
CA SER A 39 2.60 -4.20 13.85
C SER A 39 2.20 -5.20 14.93
N THR A 40 3.08 -6.08 15.32
CA THR A 40 2.74 -7.07 16.33
C THR A 40 2.57 -6.45 17.70
N SER A 41 2.99 -5.24 17.89
CA SER A 41 2.87 -4.64 19.21
C SER A 41 1.58 -3.85 19.37
N GLY A 42 0.71 -3.94 18.43
CA GLY A 42 -0.55 -3.25 18.54
C GLY A 42 -0.57 -1.89 17.88
N ALA A 43 0.56 -1.33 17.62
CA ALA A 43 0.63 -0.07 16.90
C ALA A 43 1.04 -0.37 15.47
N PRO A 44 0.39 0.17 14.50
CA PRO A 44 0.77 -0.12 13.12
C PRO A 44 2.13 0.49 12.83
N GLY A 45 2.96 -0.28 12.18
CA GLY A 45 4.24 0.23 11.73
C GLY A 45 4.09 0.81 10.35
N VAL A 46 3.52 1.96 10.23
CA VAL A 46 3.24 2.57 8.93
C VAL A 46 4.55 2.96 8.27
N ARG A 47 4.78 2.46 7.07
CA ARG A 47 5.97 2.81 6.30
C ARG A 47 5.67 3.96 5.33
N GLY A 48 4.45 4.05 4.88
CA GLY A 48 4.09 5.08 3.94
C GLY A 48 2.80 4.79 3.22
N TYR A 49 2.61 5.47 2.12
CA TYR A 49 1.40 5.35 1.33
C TYR A 49 1.75 5.26 -0.14
N ILE A 50 0.94 4.54 -0.88
CA ILE A 50 1.11 4.42 -2.33
C ILE A 50 -0.19 4.80 -2.98
N ARG A 51 -0.12 5.58 -4.04
CA ARG A 51 -1.30 5.96 -4.78
C ARG A 51 -1.08 5.72 -6.27
N ASP A 52 -2.02 5.07 -6.91
CA ASP A 52 -1.94 4.80 -8.34
C ASP A 52 -2.48 6.01 -9.09
N LEU A 53 -1.61 6.64 -9.87
CA LEU A 53 -1.98 7.79 -10.66
C LEU A 53 -1.95 7.39 -12.13
N ASP A 54 -2.85 6.48 -12.49
CA ASP A 54 -2.94 6.08 -13.90
C ASP A 54 -1.65 5.48 -14.43
N GLY A 55 -1.16 4.49 -13.78
CA GLY A 55 0.01 3.79 -14.25
C GLY A 55 1.30 4.26 -13.63
N MET A 56 1.23 5.30 -12.85
CA MET A 56 2.39 5.75 -12.12
C MET A 56 2.04 5.64 -10.65
N TYR A 57 2.91 5.07 -9.86
CA TYR A 57 2.65 4.87 -8.44
C TYR A 57 3.42 5.88 -7.61
N GLU A 58 2.68 6.74 -6.93
CA GLU A 58 3.28 7.77 -6.10
C GLU A 58 3.49 7.21 -4.71
N VAL A 59 4.70 7.32 -4.21
CA VAL A 59 5.04 6.83 -2.87
C VAL A 59 5.32 8.02 -1.98
N THR A 60 4.66 8.03 -0.82
CA THR A 60 4.91 9.02 0.21
C THR A 60 5.41 8.27 1.43
N ARG A 61 6.58 8.60 1.93
CA ARG A 61 7.12 7.94 3.10
C ARG A 61 6.55 8.54 4.36
N PHE A 62 6.24 7.70 5.32
CA PHE A 62 5.72 8.17 6.57
C PHE A 62 6.80 9.01 7.27
N GLY A 63 6.41 10.16 7.74
CA GLY A 63 7.36 11.07 8.36
C GLY A 63 8.06 12.00 7.40
N LEU A 64 7.95 11.77 6.10
CA LEU A 64 8.57 12.62 5.11
C LEU A 64 7.56 12.95 4.00
N PRO A 65 6.45 13.56 4.35
CA PRO A 65 5.36 13.72 3.37
C PRO A 65 5.71 14.65 2.21
N ALA A 66 6.72 15.46 2.38
CA ALA A 66 7.11 16.34 1.29
C ALA A 66 7.96 15.64 0.25
N ARG A 67 8.44 14.45 0.56
CA ARG A 67 9.26 13.73 -0.38
C ARG A 67 8.45 12.67 -1.02
N ARG A 68 8.24 12.74 -2.29
CA ARG A 68 7.46 11.77 -3.03
C ARG A 68 8.31 11.16 -4.12
N SER A 69 8.11 9.89 -4.34
CA SER A 69 8.80 9.17 -5.39
C SER A 69 7.77 8.55 -6.30
N TYR A 70 8.14 8.30 -7.54
CA TYR A 70 7.18 7.79 -8.52
C TYR A 70 7.76 6.56 -9.20
N PHE A 71 6.95 5.54 -9.34
CA PHE A 71 7.40 4.28 -9.94
C PHE A 71 6.40 3.81 -10.98
N ARG A 72 6.84 3.00 -11.89
CA ARG A 72 5.95 2.51 -12.94
C ARG A 72 5.27 1.20 -12.59
N SER A 73 5.61 0.60 -11.47
CA SER A 73 4.96 -0.61 -11.07
C SER A 73 4.72 -0.60 -9.57
N LEU A 74 3.70 -1.32 -9.15
CA LEU A 74 3.40 -1.43 -7.75
C LEU A 74 4.54 -2.13 -7.03
N ASP A 75 5.14 -3.13 -7.65
CA ASP A 75 6.25 -3.82 -7.04
C ASP A 75 7.43 -2.90 -6.76
N ALA A 76 7.75 -2.02 -7.68
CA ALA A 76 8.84 -1.08 -7.46
C ALA A 76 8.51 -0.11 -6.34
N ALA A 77 7.25 0.32 -6.26
CA ALA A 77 6.83 1.23 -5.22
C ALA A 77 6.90 0.55 -3.85
N VAL A 78 6.45 -0.69 -3.75
CA VAL A 78 6.50 -1.41 -2.50
C VAL A 78 7.95 -1.63 -2.08
N ARG A 79 8.79 -1.96 -3.04
CA ARG A 79 10.20 -2.19 -2.76
C ARG A 79 10.88 -0.95 -2.19
N ASP A 80 10.44 0.20 -2.64
CA ASP A 80 11.00 1.45 -2.14
C ASP A 80 10.68 1.64 -0.65
N LEU A 81 9.55 1.14 -0.20
CA LEU A 81 9.16 1.26 1.19
C LEU A 81 9.61 0.08 2.05
N ALA A 82 10.14 -0.96 1.44
CA ALA A 82 10.54 -2.13 2.19
C ALA A 82 11.79 -1.82 3.03
N PRO A 83 11.92 -2.45 4.17
CA PRO A 83 13.10 -2.22 4.96
C PRO A 83 14.32 -2.73 4.21
N SER A 84 15.40 -2.05 4.39
CA SER A 84 16.60 -2.44 3.75
C SER A 84 17.03 -3.75 4.27
N ALA A 85 17.35 -4.63 3.39
CA ALA A 85 17.84 -5.88 3.81
C ALA A 85 19.30 -5.73 3.99
N ARG A 86 19.78 -5.89 5.05
CA ARG A 86 21.15 -5.71 5.17
C ARG A 86 21.69 -6.64 5.93
#